data_7a402818f11b1cb15095b4e39bb8e8ac
#
_entry.id   7a402818f11b1cb15095b4e39bb8e8ac
#
_cell.length_a   1.000
_cell.length_b   1.000
_cell.length_c   1.000
_cell.angle_alpha   90.00
_cell.angle_beta   90.00
_cell.angle_gamma   90.00
#
_symmetry.space_group_name_H-M   'P 1'
#
loop_
_entity.id
_entity.type
_entity.pdbx_description
1 polymer ?
#
loop_
_entity_poly.entity_id
_entity_poly.type
_entity_poly.pdbx_seq_one_letter_code
_entity_poly.pdbx_strand_id
1 'polypeptide(L)'
;MRKIFLEAKGIQKSFGGVHALQGVDFKVHEGEILCLAGENGCGKSTLIKVLSGAHNADQGEVVINGHKYSNLTPQDSMREGIQVIYQDFSVFPNLTVAENIAMNWQIQEKKKLVNWKKVDEIAKSSMKNLGITLDLSLPVERLSVANKQVVAICRALLDNAKLIIMDEPTTALTSKEVAGLFEIIKKLQKKGIAVVIVNHKLEEVYDIVERLTILRNGKNVADGPIKEFDKKRFIECMTGREIETKYYRPKVENSEEIFSVKNLGRSGVFEGVSFTMHKGDILGITGLLGSGRGEIGEALFGITPPTEGEICLAGKKITIHNVHDAIQNGISYVPEDRLTQGLFLEQSIGMNTTIAAIRKYCRHFFLDYKMMRNEMVRWIKELNIAAPSPEPDIKTLSGGNQQKVVLAKWLDNSPKLLILNGPTVGVDVGSKADIHEILRKLAAEGIGIILISDDLPELEQNCNAVMIMKHGKTAGILRGDNIGQLSENLRD
;
A
#
# COMPACT_ATOMS: atom_id res chain seq x y z
N MET A 1 -4.79 -32.35 -18.01
CA MET A 1 -3.98 -31.14 -17.70
C MET A 1 -4.43 -30.01 -18.61
N ARG A 2 -4.63 -28.79 -18.11
CA ARG A 2 -4.88 -27.62 -18.96
C ARG A 2 -3.67 -27.34 -19.84
N LYS A 3 -3.90 -26.81 -21.04
CA LYS A 3 -2.83 -26.44 -21.98
C LYS A 3 -2.11 -25.18 -21.46
N ILE A 4 -0.80 -25.10 -21.67
CA ILE A 4 -0.02 -23.90 -21.37
C ILE A 4 -0.34 -22.85 -22.42
N PHE A 5 -0.85 -21.70 -21.99
CA PHE A 5 -1.09 -20.54 -22.86
C PHE A 5 0.15 -19.65 -23.00
N LEU A 6 0.82 -19.36 -21.85
CA LEU A 6 2.01 -18.54 -21.80
C LEU A 6 3.11 -19.23 -20.99
N GLU A 7 4.33 -19.21 -21.50
CA GLU A 7 5.52 -19.71 -20.82
C GLU A 7 6.67 -18.72 -21.05
N ALA A 8 7.22 -18.19 -19.96
CA ALA A 8 8.44 -17.41 -19.95
C ALA A 8 9.55 -18.25 -19.30
N LYS A 9 10.72 -18.34 -19.92
CA LYS A 9 11.84 -19.17 -19.47
C LYS A 9 13.11 -18.35 -19.31
N GLY A 10 13.70 -18.42 -18.12
CA GLY A 10 15.01 -17.83 -17.83
C GLY A 10 15.07 -16.31 -18.06
N ILE A 11 13.96 -15.60 -17.82
CA ILE A 11 13.87 -14.16 -18.10
C ILE A 11 14.83 -13.37 -17.21
N GLN A 12 15.73 -12.64 -17.87
CA GLN A 12 16.61 -11.68 -17.21
C GLN A 12 16.34 -10.26 -17.68
N LYS A 13 16.37 -9.30 -16.75
CA LYS A 13 16.21 -7.88 -17.05
C LYS A 13 16.94 -7.02 -16.03
N SER A 14 17.74 -6.09 -16.55
CA SER A 14 18.51 -5.15 -15.73
C SER A 14 18.24 -3.71 -16.15
N PHE A 15 18.34 -2.79 -15.19
CA PHE A 15 18.20 -1.35 -15.41
C PHE A 15 19.33 -0.64 -14.64
N GLY A 16 20.25 0.05 -15.33
CA GLY A 16 21.27 0.88 -14.70
C GLY A 16 22.08 0.18 -13.59
N GLY A 17 22.39 -1.11 -13.75
CA GLY A 17 23.12 -1.91 -12.75
C GLY A 17 22.23 -2.63 -11.72
N VAL A 18 20.92 -2.44 -11.71
CA VAL A 18 19.96 -3.19 -10.89
C VAL A 18 19.44 -4.37 -11.68
N HIS A 19 19.65 -5.59 -11.19
CA HIS A 19 19.12 -6.82 -11.78
C HIS A 19 17.69 -7.06 -11.32
N ALA A 20 16.71 -6.55 -12.06
CA ALA A 20 15.29 -6.64 -11.71
C ALA A 20 14.72 -8.06 -11.87
N LEU A 21 15.19 -8.82 -12.89
CA LEU A 21 14.86 -10.23 -13.10
C LEU A 21 16.15 -11.02 -13.34
N GLN A 22 16.28 -12.17 -12.69
CA GLN A 22 17.51 -12.97 -12.64
C GLN A 22 17.23 -14.44 -13.01
N GLY A 23 16.72 -14.68 -14.20
CA GLY A 23 16.39 -16.02 -14.67
C GLY A 23 15.03 -16.52 -14.19
N VAL A 24 14.00 -15.67 -14.33
CA VAL A 24 12.64 -15.97 -13.89
C VAL A 24 11.95 -16.91 -14.88
N ASP A 25 11.35 -17.98 -14.34
CA ASP A 25 10.42 -18.85 -15.06
C ASP A 25 8.98 -18.54 -14.64
N PHE A 26 8.08 -18.45 -15.62
CA PHE A 26 6.67 -18.15 -15.35
C PHE A 26 5.77 -18.83 -16.36
N LYS A 27 4.71 -19.50 -15.88
CA LYS A 27 3.78 -20.24 -16.72
C LYS A 27 2.33 -19.90 -16.38
N VAL A 28 1.49 -19.80 -17.39
CA VAL A 28 0.04 -19.62 -17.25
C VAL A 28 -0.69 -20.63 -18.12
N HIS A 29 -1.67 -21.35 -17.54
CA HIS A 29 -2.50 -22.29 -18.27
C HIS A 29 -3.82 -21.63 -18.73
N GLU A 30 -4.42 -22.17 -19.77
CA GLU A 30 -5.72 -21.69 -20.28
C GLU A 30 -6.78 -21.76 -19.17
N GLY A 31 -7.50 -20.66 -18.93
CA GLY A 31 -8.56 -20.59 -17.93
C GLY A 31 -8.10 -20.80 -16.48
N GLU A 32 -6.83 -20.53 -16.18
CA GLU A 32 -6.27 -20.58 -14.83
C GLU A 32 -6.42 -19.23 -14.13
N ILE A 33 -6.71 -19.24 -12.81
CA ILE A 33 -6.53 -18.07 -11.96
C ILE A 33 -5.23 -18.27 -11.17
N LEU A 34 -4.21 -17.49 -11.51
CA LEU A 34 -2.86 -17.53 -10.94
C LEU A 34 -2.59 -16.26 -10.15
N CYS A 35 -2.01 -16.39 -8.96
CA CYS A 35 -1.44 -15.25 -8.25
C CYS A 35 0.07 -15.14 -8.49
N LEU A 36 0.53 -13.97 -8.91
CA LEU A 36 1.93 -13.58 -8.91
C LEU A 36 2.20 -12.73 -7.67
N ALA A 37 2.84 -13.33 -6.67
CA ALA A 37 3.11 -12.70 -5.39
C ALA A 37 4.58 -12.32 -5.21
N GLY A 38 4.84 -11.44 -4.26
CA GLY A 38 6.18 -11.00 -3.88
C GLY A 38 6.15 -9.60 -3.27
N GLU A 39 7.21 -9.22 -2.56
CA GLU A 39 7.35 -7.87 -1.99
C GLU A 39 7.50 -6.78 -3.07
N ASN A 40 7.34 -5.52 -2.67
CA ASN A 40 7.55 -4.40 -3.58
C ASN A 40 9.02 -4.38 -4.06
N GLY A 41 9.22 -4.15 -5.37
CA GLY A 41 10.56 -4.16 -5.97
C GLY A 41 11.15 -5.54 -6.27
N CYS A 42 10.44 -6.65 -6.01
CA CYS A 42 10.94 -8.01 -6.30
C CYS A 42 10.95 -8.40 -7.79
N GLY A 43 10.44 -7.53 -8.69
CA GLY A 43 10.45 -7.76 -10.13
C GLY A 43 9.09 -8.05 -10.77
N LYS A 44 7.97 -8.11 -10.03
CA LYS A 44 6.62 -8.41 -10.57
C LYS A 44 6.22 -7.49 -11.74
N SER A 45 6.25 -6.19 -11.52
CA SER A 45 5.87 -5.21 -12.56
C SER A 45 6.84 -5.23 -13.75
N THR A 46 8.12 -5.56 -13.52
CA THR A 46 9.09 -5.78 -14.61
C THR A 46 8.74 -7.01 -15.43
N LEU A 47 8.38 -8.13 -14.78
CA LEU A 47 7.93 -9.34 -15.47
C LEU A 47 6.67 -9.05 -16.29
N ILE A 48 5.67 -8.38 -15.72
CA ILE A 48 4.45 -7.98 -16.45
C ILE A 48 4.79 -7.15 -17.69
N LYS A 49 5.70 -6.17 -17.57
CA LYS A 49 6.14 -5.35 -18.70
C LYS A 49 6.88 -6.15 -19.77
N VAL A 50 7.62 -7.21 -19.40
CA VAL A 50 8.21 -8.15 -20.37
C VAL A 50 7.13 -8.96 -21.06
N LEU A 51 6.16 -9.50 -20.31
CA LEU A 51 5.05 -10.31 -20.86
C LEU A 51 4.08 -9.49 -21.73
N SER A 52 3.94 -8.20 -21.46
CA SER A 52 3.14 -7.27 -22.27
C SER A 52 3.91 -6.70 -23.48
N GLY A 53 5.20 -7.00 -23.60
CA GLY A 53 6.06 -6.46 -24.65
C GLY A 53 6.47 -5.00 -24.47
N ALA A 54 6.15 -4.38 -23.31
CA ALA A 54 6.57 -3.01 -22.99
C ALA A 54 8.06 -2.90 -22.71
N HIS A 55 8.69 -4.00 -22.27
CA HIS A 55 10.13 -4.13 -22.12
C HIS A 55 10.63 -5.42 -22.77
N ASN A 56 11.76 -5.34 -23.46
CA ASN A 56 12.45 -6.54 -23.94
C ASN A 56 13.23 -7.17 -22.78
N ALA A 57 13.20 -8.50 -22.68
CA ALA A 57 14.10 -9.23 -21.82
C ALA A 57 15.55 -9.09 -22.34
N ASP A 58 16.51 -9.06 -21.42
CA ASP A 58 17.94 -9.06 -21.80
C ASP A 58 18.40 -10.48 -22.16
N GLN A 59 17.80 -11.49 -21.51
CA GLN A 59 17.96 -12.92 -21.82
C GLN A 59 16.67 -13.68 -21.50
N GLY A 60 16.54 -14.88 -22.07
CA GLY A 60 15.37 -15.74 -21.91
C GLY A 60 14.46 -15.71 -23.12
N GLU A 61 13.37 -16.45 -23.06
CA GLU A 61 12.38 -16.54 -24.13
C GLU A 61 10.96 -16.48 -23.57
N VAL A 62 10.04 -15.91 -24.35
CA VAL A 62 8.60 -15.93 -24.08
C VAL A 62 7.92 -16.74 -25.16
N VAL A 63 7.12 -17.72 -24.77
CA VAL A 63 6.31 -18.56 -25.65
C VAL A 63 4.85 -18.29 -25.35
N ILE A 64 4.06 -17.88 -26.35
CA ILE A 64 2.63 -17.61 -26.23
C ILE A 64 1.90 -18.47 -27.23
N ASN A 65 0.98 -19.31 -26.76
CA ASN A 65 0.20 -20.21 -27.60
C ASN A 65 1.07 -21.07 -28.55
N GLY A 66 2.29 -21.43 -28.15
CA GLY A 66 3.28 -22.19 -28.93
C GLY A 66 4.20 -21.35 -29.84
N HIS A 67 3.95 -20.06 -30.00
CA HIS A 67 4.81 -19.16 -30.73
C HIS A 67 5.91 -18.59 -29.85
N LYS A 68 7.17 -18.68 -30.30
CA LYS A 68 8.34 -18.14 -29.57
C LYS A 68 8.60 -16.69 -29.96
N TYR A 69 8.86 -15.88 -28.95
CA TYR A 69 9.23 -14.48 -29.09
C TYR A 69 10.56 -14.22 -28.38
N SER A 70 11.57 -13.79 -29.11
CA SER A 70 12.82 -13.26 -28.56
C SER A 70 12.70 -11.77 -28.21
N ASN A 71 11.92 -11.04 -29.01
CA ASN A 71 11.57 -9.63 -28.79
C ASN A 71 10.05 -9.49 -28.96
N LEU A 72 9.34 -9.58 -27.84
CA LEU A 72 7.88 -9.40 -27.82
C LEU A 72 7.56 -7.91 -27.87
N THR A 73 6.71 -7.51 -28.83
CA THR A 73 6.18 -6.14 -28.88
C THR A 73 4.81 -6.05 -28.23
N PRO A 74 4.34 -4.85 -27.81
CA PRO A 74 2.99 -4.68 -27.31
C PRO A 74 1.91 -5.13 -28.30
N GLN A 75 2.14 -4.90 -29.61
CA GLN A 75 1.21 -5.34 -30.66
C GLN A 75 1.15 -6.87 -30.75
N ASP A 76 2.29 -7.56 -30.60
CA ASP A 76 2.31 -9.03 -30.62
C ASP A 76 1.58 -9.59 -29.38
N SER A 77 1.86 -9.04 -28.20
CA SER A 77 1.20 -9.43 -26.96
C SER A 77 -0.32 -9.26 -27.04
N MET A 78 -0.80 -8.12 -27.51
CA MET A 78 -2.23 -7.86 -27.73
C MET A 78 -2.84 -8.80 -28.78
N ARG A 79 -2.14 -9.06 -29.88
CA ARG A 79 -2.60 -10.00 -30.95
C ARG A 79 -2.74 -11.43 -30.41
N GLU A 80 -1.85 -11.87 -29.54
CA GLU A 80 -1.95 -13.18 -28.87
C GLU A 80 -3.04 -13.22 -27.78
N GLY A 81 -3.63 -12.08 -27.42
CA GLY A 81 -4.74 -11.96 -26.47
C GLY A 81 -4.29 -11.71 -25.02
N ILE A 82 -3.11 -11.15 -24.81
CA ILE A 82 -2.67 -10.72 -23.49
C ILE A 82 -3.11 -9.27 -23.27
N GLN A 83 -3.84 -9.03 -22.18
CA GLN A 83 -4.28 -7.71 -21.75
C GLN A 83 -3.80 -7.44 -20.33
N VAL A 84 -3.27 -6.24 -20.09
CA VAL A 84 -2.80 -5.83 -18.77
C VAL A 84 -3.65 -4.68 -18.25
N ILE A 85 -4.16 -4.83 -17.04
CA ILE A 85 -4.84 -3.79 -16.29
C ILE A 85 -3.88 -3.36 -15.18
N TYR A 86 -3.24 -2.20 -15.39
CA TYR A 86 -2.31 -1.62 -14.41
C TYR A 86 -3.07 -0.99 -13.24
N GLN A 87 -2.37 -0.66 -12.18
CA GLN A 87 -2.92 -0.10 -10.96
C GLN A 87 -3.72 1.22 -11.16
N ASP A 88 -3.35 2.02 -12.18
CA ASP A 88 -4.08 3.22 -12.62
C ASP A 88 -5.24 2.93 -13.58
N PHE A 89 -5.54 1.63 -13.82
CA PHE A 89 -6.57 1.10 -14.73
C PHE A 89 -6.38 1.48 -16.21
N SER A 90 -5.44 2.34 -16.54
CA SER A 90 -5.18 2.85 -17.90
C SER A 90 -6.45 3.32 -18.62
N VAL A 91 -7.37 3.97 -17.87
CA VAL A 91 -8.60 4.56 -18.40
C VAL A 91 -8.40 6.05 -18.66
N PHE A 92 -9.18 6.57 -19.61
CA PHE A 92 -9.17 7.99 -19.96
C PHE A 92 -10.24 8.72 -19.14
N PRO A 93 -9.86 9.53 -18.13
CA PRO A 93 -10.81 10.11 -17.17
C PRO A 93 -11.89 10.99 -17.82
N ASN A 94 -11.48 11.75 -18.83
CA ASN A 94 -12.33 12.72 -19.53
C ASN A 94 -13.30 12.11 -20.54
N LEU A 95 -13.10 10.82 -20.88
CA LEU A 95 -13.96 10.10 -21.82
C LEU A 95 -15.08 9.39 -21.08
N THR A 96 -16.20 9.17 -21.77
CA THR A 96 -17.33 8.42 -21.24
C THR A 96 -17.01 6.93 -21.09
N VAL A 97 -17.85 6.23 -20.33
CA VAL A 97 -17.77 4.76 -20.18
C VAL A 97 -17.80 4.07 -21.55
N ALA A 98 -18.72 4.48 -22.46
CA ALA A 98 -18.82 3.91 -23.79
C ALA A 98 -17.56 4.10 -24.61
N GLU A 99 -17.00 5.32 -24.62
CA GLU A 99 -15.77 5.65 -25.35
C GLU A 99 -14.57 4.86 -24.82
N ASN A 100 -14.41 4.77 -23.48
CA ASN A 100 -13.34 4.00 -22.88
C ASN A 100 -13.42 2.51 -23.24
N ILE A 101 -14.60 1.91 -23.22
CA ILE A 101 -14.78 0.49 -23.54
C ILE A 101 -14.49 0.25 -25.03
N ALA A 102 -15.04 1.07 -25.93
CA ALA A 102 -14.95 0.86 -27.37
C ALA A 102 -13.69 1.44 -28.03
N MET A 103 -12.78 2.08 -27.26
CA MET A 103 -11.64 2.83 -27.80
C MET A 103 -10.77 2.02 -28.76
N ASN A 104 -10.30 0.85 -28.34
CA ASN A 104 -9.42 0.03 -29.17
C ASN A 104 -10.11 -0.42 -30.47
N TRP A 105 -11.41 -0.73 -30.40
CA TRP A 105 -12.22 -1.03 -31.58
C TRP A 105 -12.27 0.16 -32.53
N GLN A 106 -12.47 1.39 -32.03
CA GLN A 106 -12.47 2.61 -32.87
C GLN A 106 -11.13 2.83 -33.57
N ILE A 107 -10.02 2.63 -32.86
CA ILE A 107 -8.66 2.76 -33.43
C ILE A 107 -8.42 1.73 -34.54
N GLN A 108 -8.88 0.48 -34.37
CA GLN A 108 -8.72 -0.58 -35.34
C GLN A 108 -9.55 -0.34 -36.63
N GLU A 109 -10.74 0.25 -36.52
CA GLU A 109 -11.61 0.59 -37.66
C GLU A 109 -10.99 1.64 -38.60
N LYS A 110 -10.01 2.44 -38.15
CA LYS A 110 -9.30 3.48 -38.92
C LYS A 110 -10.24 4.48 -39.63
N LYS A 111 -11.49 4.64 -39.19
CA LYS A 111 -12.47 5.54 -39.80
C LYS A 111 -12.22 6.97 -39.35
N LYS A 112 -12.41 7.94 -40.26
CA LYS A 112 -12.28 9.38 -39.98
C LYS A 112 -13.42 9.94 -39.13
N LEU A 113 -14.58 9.28 -39.12
CA LEU A 113 -15.78 9.67 -38.37
C LEU A 113 -16.18 8.59 -37.38
N VAL A 114 -16.55 8.99 -36.17
CA VAL A 114 -17.00 8.08 -35.11
C VAL A 114 -18.49 7.79 -35.27
N ASN A 115 -18.85 6.52 -35.25
CA ASN A 115 -20.25 6.08 -35.20
C ASN A 115 -20.66 5.84 -33.74
N TRP A 116 -21.21 6.87 -33.11
CA TRP A 116 -21.59 6.86 -31.68
C TRP A 116 -22.61 5.76 -31.34
N LYS A 117 -23.59 5.49 -32.21
CA LYS A 117 -24.57 4.40 -32.00
C LYS A 117 -23.85 3.05 -31.87
N LYS A 118 -22.87 2.81 -32.74
CA LYS A 118 -22.12 1.56 -32.72
C LYS A 118 -21.18 1.47 -31.50
N VAL A 119 -20.62 2.58 -31.06
CA VAL A 119 -19.85 2.69 -29.79
C VAL A 119 -20.70 2.25 -28.61
N ASP A 120 -21.92 2.79 -28.48
CA ASP A 120 -22.86 2.41 -27.43
C ASP A 120 -23.28 0.93 -27.51
N GLU A 121 -23.56 0.41 -28.70
CA GLU A 121 -23.93 -1.00 -28.90
C GLU A 121 -22.82 -1.95 -28.45
N ILE A 122 -21.56 -1.65 -28.83
CA ILE A 122 -20.39 -2.44 -28.47
C ILE A 122 -20.19 -2.40 -26.94
N ALA A 123 -20.24 -1.22 -26.33
CA ALA A 123 -20.09 -1.07 -24.90
C ALA A 123 -21.18 -1.81 -24.13
N LYS A 124 -22.45 -1.69 -24.55
CA LYS A 124 -23.58 -2.43 -24.00
C LYS A 124 -23.39 -3.95 -24.08
N SER A 125 -22.95 -4.42 -25.25
CA SER A 125 -22.69 -5.84 -25.46
C SER A 125 -21.61 -6.38 -24.55
N SER A 126 -20.49 -5.65 -24.41
CA SER A 126 -19.38 -6.03 -23.51
C SER A 126 -19.83 -6.12 -22.06
N MET A 127 -20.56 -5.11 -21.54
CA MET A 127 -21.08 -5.11 -20.18
C MET A 127 -22.09 -6.22 -19.95
N LYS A 128 -23.02 -6.46 -20.90
CA LYS A 128 -23.99 -7.55 -20.83
C LYS A 128 -23.31 -8.92 -20.68
N ASN A 129 -22.19 -9.11 -21.36
CA ASN A 129 -21.39 -10.34 -21.27
C ASN A 129 -20.87 -10.65 -19.87
N LEU A 130 -20.72 -9.62 -19.02
CA LEU A 130 -20.32 -9.75 -17.62
C LEU A 130 -21.51 -9.70 -16.65
N GLY A 131 -22.72 -9.35 -17.15
CA GLY A 131 -23.91 -9.14 -16.35
C GLY A 131 -23.83 -7.87 -15.48
N ILE A 132 -23.25 -6.79 -16.05
CA ILE A 132 -23.01 -5.51 -15.37
C ILE A 132 -23.78 -4.42 -16.09
N THR A 133 -24.21 -3.41 -15.35
CA THR A 133 -24.87 -2.22 -15.89
C THR A 133 -24.22 -0.98 -15.31
N LEU A 134 -23.70 -0.12 -16.20
CA LEU A 134 -23.20 1.22 -15.89
C LEU A 134 -23.85 2.21 -16.86
N ASP A 135 -23.96 3.46 -16.44
CA ASP A 135 -24.36 4.55 -17.34
C ASP A 135 -23.23 4.85 -18.32
N LEU A 136 -23.49 4.58 -19.59
CA LEU A 136 -22.53 4.71 -20.68
C LEU A 136 -22.11 6.16 -20.95
N SER A 137 -22.96 7.13 -20.60
CA SER A 137 -22.75 8.55 -20.86
C SER A 137 -21.89 9.25 -19.80
N LEU A 138 -21.68 8.61 -18.63
CA LEU A 138 -20.89 9.20 -17.57
C LEU A 138 -19.40 9.25 -17.92
N PRO A 139 -18.71 10.38 -17.65
CA PRO A 139 -17.25 10.43 -17.68
C PRO A 139 -16.66 9.46 -16.64
N VAL A 140 -15.59 8.75 -17.03
CA VAL A 140 -14.98 7.72 -16.17
C VAL A 140 -14.39 8.31 -14.89
N GLU A 141 -13.99 9.58 -14.87
CA GLU A 141 -13.52 10.25 -13.65
C GLU A 141 -14.53 10.22 -12.50
N ARG A 142 -15.85 10.22 -12.82
CA ARG A 142 -16.95 10.20 -11.84
C ARG A 142 -17.27 8.81 -11.30
N LEU A 143 -16.66 7.77 -11.84
CA LEU A 143 -16.89 6.41 -11.39
C LEU A 143 -16.09 6.10 -10.11
N SER A 144 -16.63 5.18 -9.28
CA SER A 144 -15.85 4.55 -8.21
C SER A 144 -14.68 3.76 -8.77
N VAL A 145 -13.67 3.49 -7.93
CA VAL A 145 -12.50 2.68 -8.28
C VAL A 145 -12.91 1.32 -8.85
N ALA A 146 -13.87 0.65 -8.21
CA ALA A 146 -14.43 -0.63 -8.68
C ALA A 146 -15.02 -0.53 -10.09
N ASN A 147 -15.80 0.51 -10.37
CA ASN A 147 -16.42 0.69 -11.68
C ASN A 147 -15.40 1.04 -12.76
N LYS A 148 -14.33 1.80 -12.44
CA LYS A 148 -13.21 2.03 -13.36
C LYS A 148 -12.53 0.72 -13.77
N GLN A 149 -12.36 -0.18 -12.82
CA GLN A 149 -11.80 -1.50 -13.06
C GLN A 149 -12.70 -2.35 -13.98
N VAL A 150 -14.00 -2.31 -13.74
CA VAL A 150 -14.99 -2.96 -14.61
C VAL A 150 -14.90 -2.44 -16.05
N VAL A 151 -14.76 -1.14 -16.24
CA VAL A 151 -14.57 -0.54 -17.59
C VAL A 151 -13.31 -1.09 -18.27
N ALA A 152 -12.19 -1.18 -17.53
CA ALA A 152 -10.94 -1.76 -18.06
C ALA A 152 -11.09 -3.23 -18.45
N ILE A 153 -11.79 -4.03 -17.64
CA ILE A 153 -12.09 -5.44 -17.95
C ILE A 153 -13.00 -5.55 -19.20
N CYS A 154 -14.04 -4.72 -19.30
CA CYS A 154 -14.92 -4.71 -20.48
C CYS A 154 -14.14 -4.38 -21.76
N ARG A 155 -13.19 -3.43 -21.71
CA ARG A 155 -12.31 -3.11 -22.83
C ARG A 155 -11.43 -4.28 -23.20
N ALA A 156 -10.79 -4.94 -22.22
CA ALA A 156 -9.95 -6.10 -22.44
C ALA A 156 -10.70 -7.25 -23.14
N LEU A 157 -11.97 -7.47 -22.79
CA LEU A 157 -12.80 -8.49 -23.42
C LEU A 157 -13.11 -8.22 -24.90
N LEU A 158 -13.24 -6.97 -25.29
CA LEU A 158 -13.44 -6.59 -26.70
C LEU A 158 -12.22 -6.89 -27.57
N ASP A 159 -11.04 -6.89 -26.97
CA ASP A 159 -9.78 -7.20 -27.63
C ASP A 159 -9.48 -8.72 -27.67
N ASN A 160 -10.50 -9.57 -27.51
CA ASN A 160 -10.38 -11.03 -27.51
C ASN A 160 -9.35 -11.56 -26.51
N ALA A 161 -9.32 -11.01 -25.30
CA ALA A 161 -8.42 -11.44 -24.26
C ALA A 161 -8.51 -12.96 -24.00
N LYS A 162 -7.36 -13.62 -23.95
CA LYS A 162 -7.16 -14.99 -23.49
C LYS A 162 -6.47 -15.03 -22.14
N LEU A 163 -5.71 -13.98 -21.84
CA LEU A 163 -5.06 -13.75 -20.56
C LEU A 163 -5.29 -12.29 -20.13
N ILE A 164 -5.77 -12.09 -18.93
CA ILE A 164 -5.86 -10.76 -18.30
C ILE A 164 -4.93 -10.74 -17.08
N ILE A 165 -3.97 -9.82 -17.07
CA ILE A 165 -3.07 -9.58 -15.93
C ILE A 165 -3.60 -8.35 -15.20
N MET A 166 -3.87 -8.48 -13.89
CA MET A 166 -4.38 -7.41 -13.04
C MET A 166 -3.33 -7.08 -11.96
N ASP A 167 -2.82 -5.84 -11.98
CA ASP A 167 -1.81 -5.39 -11.02
C ASP A 167 -2.51 -4.74 -9.82
N GLU A 168 -2.43 -5.39 -8.64
CA GLU A 168 -3.04 -5.01 -7.36
C GLU A 168 -4.54 -4.62 -7.47
N PRO A 169 -5.40 -5.49 -8.01
CA PRO A 169 -6.78 -5.11 -8.34
C PRO A 169 -7.69 -4.86 -7.13
N THR A 170 -7.28 -5.22 -5.92
CA THR A 170 -8.07 -5.07 -4.69
C THR A 170 -7.72 -3.81 -3.90
N THR A 171 -6.65 -3.11 -4.28
CA THR A 171 -6.23 -1.87 -3.62
C THR A 171 -7.31 -0.80 -3.77
N ALA A 172 -7.68 -0.15 -2.67
CA ALA A 172 -8.73 0.87 -2.58
C ALA A 172 -10.17 0.39 -2.87
N LEU A 173 -10.43 -0.92 -2.77
CA LEU A 173 -11.77 -1.50 -2.83
C LEU A 173 -12.29 -1.86 -1.44
N THR A 174 -13.58 -1.66 -1.22
CA THR A 174 -14.28 -2.19 -0.05
C THR A 174 -14.45 -3.71 -0.16
N SER A 175 -14.64 -4.42 0.95
CA SER A 175 -14.85 -5.88 0.96
C SER A 175 -16.00 -6.32 0.04
N LYS A 176 -17.05 -5.53 -0.08
CA LYS A 176 -18.18 -5.79 -0.99
C LYS A 176 -17.77 -5.66 -2.45
N GLU A 177 -16.97 -4.66 -2.78
CA GLU A 177 -16.46 -4.44 -4.15
C GLU A 177 -15.46 -5.52 -4.55
N VAL A 178 -14.60 -5.96 -3.62
CA VAL A 178 -13.69 -7.10 -3.82
C VAL A 178 -14.49 -8.37 -4.15
N ALA A 179 -15.54 -8.68 -3.40
CA ALA A 179 -16.40 -9.82 -3.69
C ALA A 179 -17.04 -9.74 -5.08
N GLY A 180 -17.50 -8.55 -5.48
CA GLY A 180 -18.04 -8.30 -6.83
C GLY A 180 -16.99 -8.51 -7.94
N LEU A 181 -15.77 -8.04 -7.74
CA LEU A 181 -14.66 -8.25 -8.65
C LEU A 181 -14.35 -9.75 -8.81
N PHE A 182 -14.31 -10.50 -7.72
CA PHE A 182 -14.05 -11.93 -7.73
C PHE A 182 -15.12 -12.72 -8.49
N GLU A 183 -16.39 -12.33 -8.40
CA GLU A 183 -17.45 -12.92 -9.24
C GLU A 183 -17.19 -12.66 -10.74
N ILE A 184 -16.69 -11.48 -11.10
CA ILE A 184 -16.32 -11.18 -12.49
C ILE A 184 -15.14 -12.08 -12.92
N ILE A 185 -14.09 -12.21 -12.10
CA ILE A 185 -12.93 -13.06 -12.39
C ILE A 185 -13.36 -14.52 -12.59
N LYS A 186 -14.24 -15.06 -11.73
CA LYS A 186 -14.80 -16.41 -11.90
C LYS A 186 -15.60 -16.56 -13.20
N LYS A 187 -16.33 -15.51 -13.63
CA LYS A 187 -17.00 -15.51 -14.94
C LYS A 187 -16.02 -15.53 -16.11
N LEU A 188 -14.91 -14.80 -16.01
CA LEU A 188 -13.84 -14.83 -17.02
C LEU A 188 -13.23 -16.22 -17.14
N GLN A 189 -12.90 -16.83 -16.01
CA GLN A 189 -12.38 -18.21 -15.96
C GLN A 189 -13.32 -19.21 -16.64
N LYS A 190 -14.63 -19.15 -16.35
CA LYS A 190 -15.64 -20.02 -16.98
C LYS A 190 -15.70 -19.86 -18.50
N LYS A 191 -15.28 -18.71 -19.03
CA LYS A 191 -15.14 -18.46 -20.48
C LYS A 191 -13.80 -18.94 -21.04
N GLY A 192 -12.96 -19.59 -20.24
CA GLY A 192 -11.63 -20.07 -20.66
C GLY A 192 -10.55 -18.99 -20.65
N ILE A 193 -10.83 -17.79 -20.14
CA ILE A 193 -9.86 -16.70 -20.03
C ILE A 193 -9.03 -16.92 -18.79
N ALA A 194 -7.71 -16.96 -18.94
CA ALA A 194 -6.79 -17.00 -17.81
C ALA A 194 -6.70 -15.63 -17.13
N VAL A 195 -6.52 -15.61 -15.81
CA VAL A 195 -6.35 -14.39 -15.05
C VAL A 195 -5.12 -14.50 -14.15
N VAL A 196 -4.20 -13.55 -14.28
CA VAL A 196 -3.08 -13.38 -13.37
C VAL A 196 -3.38 -12.20 -12.45
N ILE A 197 -3.44 -12.47 -11.15
CA ILE A 197 -3.63 -11.44 -10.12
C ILE A 197 -2.28 -11.19 -9.48
N VAL A 198 -1.79 -9.96 -9.56
CA VAL A 198 -0.62 -9.54 -8.80
C VAL A 198 -1.09 -9.03 -7.47
N ASN A 199 -0.68 -9.68 -6.39
CA ASN A 199 -1.07 -9.29 -5.05
C ASN A 199 0.02 -9.70 -4.04
N HIS A 200 0.10 -8.98 -2.94
CA HIS A 200 0.98 -9.27 -1.81
C HIS A 200 0.22 -9.74 -0.55
N LYS A 201 -1.14 -9.79 -0.62
CA LYS A 201 -2.02 -10.23 0.46
C LYS A 201 -2.71 -11.54 0.09
N LEU A 202 -2.26 -12.65 0.70
CA LEU A 202 -2.80 -13.98 0.43
C LEU A 202 -4.28 -14.09 0.80
N GLU A 203 -4.68 -13.50 1.91
CA GLU A 203 -6.06 -13.59 2.45
C GLU A 203 -7.10 -13.05 1.46
N GLU A 204 -6.73 -12.05 0.66
CA GLU A 204 -7.64 -11.48 -0.33
C GLU A 204 -7.87 -12.38 -1.54
N VAL A 205 -6.90 -13.21 -1.92
CA VAL A 205 -6.95 -14.00 -3.16
C VAL A 205 -7.08 -15.50 -2.94
N TYR A 206 -6.96 -15.97 -1.70
CA TYR A 206 -6.92 -17.39 -1.36
C TYR A 206 -8.13 -18.17 -1.89
N ASP A 207 -9.32 -17.58 -1.84
CA ASP A 207 -10.58 -18.24 -2.20
C ASP A 207 -10.81 -18.36 -3.71
N ILE A 208 -10.04 -17.66 -4.53
CA ILE A 208 -10.24 -17.67 -5.99
C ILE A 208 -9.04 -18.16 -6.79
N VAL A 209 -7.85 -18.09 -6.22
CA VAL A 209 -6.59 -18.47 -6.87
C VAL A 209 -6.40 -19.99 -6.83
N GLU A 210 -5.97 -20.58 -7.95
CA GLU A 210 -5.69 -22.01 -8.06
C GLU A 210 -4.22 -22.33 -7.81
N ARG A 211 -3.32 -21.46 -8.28
CA ARG A 211 -1.87 -21.59 -8.19
C ARG A 211 -1.20 -20.27 -7.85
N LEU A 212 -0.06 -20.36 -7.21
CA LEU A 212 0.73 -19.23 -6.74
C LEU A 212 2.16 -19.34 -7.27
N THR A 213 2.68 -18.24 -7.80
CA THR A 213 4.11 -18.05 -8.12
C THR A 213 4.65 -16.90 -7.29
N ILE A 214 5.71 -17.13 -6.51
CA ILE A 214 6.30 -16.12 -5.64
C ILE A 214 7.66 -15.70 -6.18
N LEU A 215 7.83 -14.39 -6.35
CA LEU A 215 9.10 -13.77 -6.69
C LEU A 215 9.71 -13.08 -5.46
N ARG A 216 11.04 -13.21 -5.31
CA ARG A 216 11.84 -12.46 -4.34
C ARG A 216 13.20 -12.13 -4.94
N ASN A 217 13.59 -10.85 -4.87
CA ASN A 217 14.86 -10.36 -5.42
C ASN A 217 15.11 -10.77 -6.88
N GLY A 218 14.07 -10.69 -7.72
CA GLY A 218 14.16 -11.03 -9.13
C GLY A 218 14.24 -12.52 -9.46
N LYS A 219 13.98 -13.43 -8.51
CA LYS A 219 14.03 -14.89 -8.70
C LYS A 219 12.73 -15.56 -8.26
N ASN A 220 12.42 -16.72 -8.85
CA ASN A 220 11.38 -17.59 -8.33
C ASN A 220 11.82 -18.18 -6.98
N VAL A 221 10.94 -18.11 -6.00
CA VAL A 221 11.14 -18.74 -4.68
C VAL A 221 10.22 -19.95 -4.53
N ALA A 222 8.99 -19.83 -5.01
CA ALA A 222 8.03 -20.90 -4.95
C ALA A 222 7.06 -20.83 -6.15
N ASP A 223 6.57 -21.99 -6.59
CA ASP A 223 5.51 -22.16 -7.59
C ASP A 223 4.75 -23.44 -7.25
N GLY A 224 3.42 -23.35 -7.15
CA GLY A 224 2.61 -24.52 -6.84
C GLY A 224 1.14 -24.19 -6.55
N PRO A 225 0.31 -25.25 -6.31
CA PRO A 225 -1.10 -25.09 -5.93
C PRO A 225 -1.25 -24.23 -4.67
N ILE A 226 -2.25 -23.33 -4.66
CA ILE A 226 -2.49 -22.43 -3.52
C ILE A 226 -2.64 -23.17 -2.18
N LYS A 227 -3.19 -24.38 -2.21
CA LYS A 227 -3.42 -25.22 -1.03
C LYS A 227 -2.15 -25.65 -0.31
N GLU A 228 -1.00 -25.57 -0.96
CA GLU A 228 0.31 -25.87 -0.36
C GLU A 228 0.87 -24.71 0.44
N PHE A 229 0.25 -23.53 0.36
CA PHE A 229 0.70 -22.29 0.99
C PHE A 229 -0.31 -21.87 2.07
N ASP A 230 0.01 -22.14 3.33
CA ASP A 230 -0.64 -21.45 4.44
C ASP A 230 -0.07 -20.03 4.59
N LYS A 231 -0.68 -19.23 5.46
CA LYS A 231 -0.25 -17.83 5.71
C LYS A 231 1.23 -17.73 6.12
N LYS A 232 1.69 -18.67 6.95
CA LYS A 232 3.07 -18.67 7.46
C LYS A 232 4.07 -18.93 6.33
N ARG A 233 3.89 -20.01 5.56
CA ARG A 233 4.74 -20.37 4.43
C ARG A 233 4.74 -19.31 3.34
N PHE A 234 3.59 -18.70 3.08
CA PHE A 234 3.48 -17.61 2.12
C PHE A 234 4.35 -16.42 2.51
N ILE A 235 4.23 -15.95 3.76
CA ILE A 235 5.02 -14.84 4.30
C ILE A 235 6.51 -15.17 4.28
N GLU A 236 6.88 -16.38 4.70
CA GLU A 236 8.27 -16.85 4.68
C GLU A 236 8.86 -16.87 3.27
N CYS A 237 8.13 -17.38 2.29
CA CYS A 237 8.56 -17.36 0.88
C CYS A 237 8.73 -15.92 0.36
N MET A 238 7.82 -15.01 0.70
CA MET A 238 7.89 -13.62 0.27
C MET A 238 9.06 -12.87 0.89
N THR A 239 9.22 -12.96 2.21
CA THR A 239 10.16 -12.15 3.00
C THR A 239 11.53 -12.82 3.18
N GLY A 240 11.60 -14.14 3.06
CA GLY A 240 12.81 -14.94 3.31
C GLY A 240 13.09 -15.21 4.78
N ARG A 241 12.16 -14.85 5.65
CA ARG A 241 12.27 -15.05 7.10
C ARG A 241 10.90 -15.41 7.68
N GLU A 242 10.92 -16.15 8.77
CA GLU A 242 9.73 -16.38 9.56
C GLU A 242 9.36 -15.08 10.29
N ILE A 243 8.12 -14.62 10.11
CA ILE A 243 7.58 -13.45 10.84
C ILE A 243 6.65 -14.01 11.91
N GLU A 244 7.10 -13.95 13.15
CA GLU A 244 6.27 -14.32 14.29
C GLU A 244 5.21 -13.25 14.55
N THR A 245 3.95 -13.65 14.70
CA THR A 245 2.89 -12.77 15.17
C THR A 245 3.09 -12.54 16.67
N LYS A 246 3.70 -11.41 17.03
CA LYS A 246 3.88 -11.00 18.44
C LYS A 246 2.83 -9.98 18.80
N TYR A 247 2.12 -10.24 19.89
CA TYR A 247 1.18 -9.27 20.47
C TYR A 247 1.90 -8.39 21.50
N TYR A 248 1.80 -7.09 21.33
CA TYR A 248 2.36 -6.15 22.28
C TYR A 248 1.43 -6.01 23.48
N ARG A 249 1.84 -6.52 24.63
CA ARG A 249 1.08 -6.47 25.89
C ARG A 249 2.03 -6.12 27.03
N PRO A 250 2.44 -4.84 27.13
CA PRO A 250 3.31 -4.40 28.22
C PRO A 250 2.56 -4.53 29.55
N LYS A 251 3.31 -4.89 30.62
CA LYS A 251 2.79 -4.81 31.98
C LYS A 251 2.81 -3.33 32.42
N VAL A 252 1.66 -2.68 32.39
CA VAL A 252 1.49 -1.24 32.69
C VAL A 252 1.17 -0.98 34.17
N GLU A 253 1.34 -1.98 35.04
CA GLU A 253 1.10 -1.79 36.48
C GLU A 253 2.04 -0.71 37.07
N ASN A 254 1.47 0.42 37.52
CA ASN A 254 2.17 1.57 38.10
C ASN A 254 3.14 2.35 37.20
N SER A 255 2.93 2.40 35.91
CA SER A 255 3.75 3.24 35.03
C SER A 255 3.37 4.72 35.14
N GLU A 256 4.37 5.60 34.94
CA GLU A 256 4.23 7.06 34.98
C GLU A 256 3.33 7.54 33.82
N GLU A 257 2.35 8.41 34.11
CA GLU A 257 1.56 9.10 33.08
C GLU A 257 2.48 10.01 32.26
N ILE A 258 2.49 9.82 30.94
CA ILE A 258 3.31 10.61 30.00
C ILE A 258 2.49 11.59 29.20
N PHE A 259 1.23 11.25 28.89
CA PHE A 259 0.39 12.06 28.05
C PHE A 259 -1.08 11.89 28.40
N SER A 260 -1.80 12.98 28.51
CA SER A 260 -3.26 12.95 28.69
C SER A 260 -3.95 14.08 27.96
N VAL A 261 -5.16 13.77 27.53
CA VAL A 261 -6.07 14.65 26.79
C VAL A 261 -7.42 14.65 27.51
N LYS A 262 -8.00 15.83 27.75
CA LYS A 262 -9.32 15.99 28.39
C LYS A 262 -10.22 16.86 27.53
N ASN A 263 -11.37 16.32 27.14
CA ASN A 263 -12.42 17.00 26.37
C ASN A 263 -11.88 17.74 25.13
N LEU A 264 -10.92 17.12 24.41
CA LEU A 264 -10.37 17.71 23.21
C LEU A 264 -11.43 17.73 22.12
N GLY A 265 -11.55 18.89 21.48
CA GLY A 265 -12.49 19.07 20.39
C GLY A 265 -11.99 20.02 19.32
N ARG A 266 -12.54 19.84 18.13
CA ARG A 266 -12.40 20.73 17.00
C ARG A 266 -13.75 20.88 16.32
N SER A 267 -14.27 22.08 16.30
CA SER A 267 -15.62 22.39 15.79
C SER A 267 -15.87 21.78 14.41
N GLY A 268 -16.97 21.01 14.30
CA GLY A 268 -17.38 20.37 13.05
C GLY A 268 -16.59 19.12 12.63
N VAL A 269 -15.60 18.68 13.42
CA VAL A 269 -14.72 17.55 13.07
C VAL A 269 -14.77 16.46 14.15
N PHE A 270 -14.43 16.79 15.40
CA PHE A 270 -14.53 15.87 16.54
C PHE A 270 -14.74 16.64 17.85
N GLU A 271 -15.31 15.96 18.86
CA GLU A 271 -15.62 16.57 20.15
C GLU A 271 -15.48 15.59 21.32
N GLY A 272 -15.14 16.11 22.49
CA GLY A 272 -15.15 15.38 23.76
C GLY A 272 -14.13 14.24 23.88
N VAL A 273 -13.07 14.25 23.09
CA VAL A 273 -12.05 13.19 23.12
C VAL A 273 -11.22 13.28 24.38
N SER A 274 -11.18 12.18 25.15
CA SER A 274 -10.41 12.10 26.41
C SER A 274 -9.73 10.74 26.52
N PHE A 275 -8.42 10.74 26.83
CA PHE A 275 -7.64 9.54 27.09
C PHE A 275 -6.37 9.86 27.88
N THR A 276 -5.79 8.82 28.46
CA THR A 276 -4.50 8.90 29.21
C THR A 276 -3.58 7.79 28.73
N MET A 277 -2.31 8.11 28.58
CA MET A 277 -1.24 7.20 28.19
C MET A 277 -0.12 7.20 29.24
N HIS A 278 0.46 6.04 29.44
CA HIS A 278 1.57 5.80 30.34
C HIS A 278 2.84 5.42 29.57
N LYS A 279 3.99 5.43 30.24
CA LYS A 279 5.25 4.95 29.63
C LYS A 279 5.08 3.53 29.09
N GLY A 280 5.49 3.35 27.84
CA GLY A 280 5.36 2.07 27.16
C GLY A 280 4.01 1.82 26.49
N ASP A 281 3.06 2.76 26.56
CA ASP A 281 1.78 2.61 25.86
C ASP A 281 1.92 2.82 24.36
N ILE A 282 1.25 1.95 23.61
CA ILE A 282 0.90 2.16 22.21
C ILE A 282 -0.63 2.24 22.14
N LEU A 283 -1.15 3.46 22.02
CA LEU A 283 -2.58 3.71 21.86
C LEU A 283 -2.96 3.65 20.39
N GLY A 284 -3.78 2.68 20.00
CA GLY A 284 -4.40 2.64 18.71
C GLY A 284 -5.57 3.62 18.61
N ILE A 285 -5.76 4.27 17.46
CA ILE A 285 -6.98 5.01 17.14
C ILE A 285 -7.52 4.49 15.82
N THR A 286 -8.79 4.06 15.81
CA THR A 286 -9.45 3.53 14.62
C THR A 286 -10.86 4.07 14.46
N GLY A 287 -11.45 3.83 13.29
CA GLY A 287 -12.81 4.24 12.94
C GLY A 287 -13.01 4.22 11.43
N LEU A 288 -14.23 4.36 10.98
CA LEU A 288 -14.52 4.45 9.55
C LEU A 288 -13.98 5.75 8.95
N LEU A 289 -13.88 5.80 7.62
CA LEU A 289 -13.51 7.02 6.91
C LEU A 289 -14.46 8.17 7.30
N GLY A 290 -13.89 9.35 7.64
CA GLY A 290 -14.65 10.49 8.13
C GLY A 290 -15.07 10.41 9.61
N SER A 291 -14.55 9.45 10.38
CA SER A 291 -14.81 9.34 11.82
C SER A 291 -14.08 10.38 12.69
N GLY A 292 -13.15 11.14 12.10
CA GLY A 292 -12.31 12.09 12.84
C GLY A 292 -10.99 11.50 13.37
N ARG A 293 -10.70 10.21 13.07
CA ARG A 293 -9.51 9.50 13.61
C ARG A 293 -8.19 10.15 13.22
N GLY A 294 -8.02 10.55 11.97
CA GLY A 294 -6.80 11.19 11.45
C GLY A 294 -6.63 12.61 11.97
N GLU A 295 -7.74 13.32 12.03
CA GLU A 295 -7.82 14.72 12.44
C GLU A 295 -7.42 14.93 13.91
N ILE A 296 -7.60 13.92 14.77
CA ILE A 296 -7.08 13.94 16.15
C ILE A 296 -5.54 14.02 16.14
N GLY A 297 -4.88 13.20 15.32
CA GLY A 297 -3.42 13.24 15.19
C GLY A 297 -2.90 14.58 14.67
N GLU A 298 -3.56 15.14 13.65
CA GLU A 298 -3.26 16.47 13.12
C GLU A 298 -3.47 17.57 14.16
N ALA A 299 -4.52 17.47 14.97
CA ALA A 299 -4.81 18.44 16.01
C ALA A 299 -3.75 18.40 17.13
N LEU A 300 -3.35 17.22 17.57
CA LEU A 300 -2.31 17.03 18.58
C LEU A 300 -0.93 17.46 18.08
N PHE A 301 -0.68 17.42 16.77
CA PHE A 301 0.56 17.91 16.18
C PHE A 301 0.50 19.40 15.76
N GLY A 302 -0.68 20.03 15.80
CA GLY A 302 -0.84 21.44 15.52
C GLY A 302 -0.91 21.79 14.02
N ILE A 303 -1.16 20.81 13.12
CA ILE A 303 -1.50 21.06 11.70
C ILE A 303 -2.86 21.75 11.65
N THR A 304 -3.79 21.22 12.43
CA THR A 304 -5.16 21.73 12.57
C THR A 304 -5.50 21.84 14.05
N PRO A 305 -5.00 22.89 14.76
CA PRO A 305 -5.07 22.97 16.23
C PRO A 305 -6.47 22.74 16.80
N PRO A 306 -6.58 22.10 18.00
CA PRO A 306 -7.86 21.92 18.66
C PRO A 306 -8.46 23.28 19.08
N THR A 307 -9.80 23.36 19.09
CA THR A 307 -10.52 24.58 19.51
C THR A 307 -10.88 24.56 20.99
N GLU A 308 -10.89 23.38 21.62
CA GLU A 308 -11.25 23.18 23.03
C GLU A 308 -10.52 21.98 23.62
N GLY A 309 -10.53 21.90 24.94
CA GLY A 309 -9.94 20.83 25.72
C GLY A 309 -8.58 21.16 26.30
N GLU A 310 -8.00 20.18 26.98
CA GLU A 310 -6.70 20.29 27.64
C GLU A 310 -5.76 19.18 27.24
N ILE A 311 -4.50 19.52 27.03
CA ILE A 311 -3.42 18.57 26.71
C ILE A 311 -2.36 18.68 27.80
N CYS A 312 -1.97 17.54 28.40
CA CYS A 312 -0.87 17.43 29.32
C CYS A 312 0.20 16.48 28.81
N LEU A 313 1.46 16.86 28.89
CA LEU A 313 2.61 16.04 28.52
C LEU A 313 3.63 16.03 29.64
N ALA A 314 4.01 14.84 30.12
CA ALA A 314 4.90 14.67 31.28
C ALA A 314 4.47 15.51 32.51
N GLY A 315 3.19 15.47 32.85
CA GLY A 315 2.59 16.17 33.97
C GLY A 315 2.45 17.71 33.82
N LYS A 316 2.79 18.26 32.64
CA LYS A 316 2.68 19.69 32.36
C LYS A 316 1.57 19.95 31.35
N LYS A 317 0.69 20.90 31.65
CA LYS A 317 -0.29 21.42 30.68
C LYS A 317 0.45 22.15 29.55
N ILE A 318 0.17 21.79 28.34
CA ILE A 318 0.74 22.40 27.13
C ILE A 318 -0.37 22.96 26.25
N THR A 319 -0.05 23.97 25.47
CA THR A 319 -0.95 24.53 24.45
C THR A 319 -0.27 24.40 23.10
N ILE A 320 -1.02 23.95 22.10
CA ILE A 320 -0.53 23.72 20.73
C ILE A 320 -1.34 24.61 19.79
N HIS A 321 -0.70 25.65 19.27
CA HIS A 321 -1.27 26.56 18.29
C HIS A 321 -0.79 26.27 16.86
N ASN A 322 0.33 25.57 16.73
CA ASN A 322 0.98 25.25 15.45
C ASN A 322 1.97 24.08 15.62
N VAL A 323 2.49 23.59 14.49
CA VAL A 323 3.46 22.49 14.44
C VAL A 323 4.74 22.78 15.24
N HIS A 324 5.18 24.03 15.27
CA HIS A 324 6.38 24.41 16.02
C HIS A 324 6.22 24.19 17.53
N ASP A 325 5.05 24.56 18.08
CA ASP A 325 4.75 24.31 19.50
C ASP A 325 4.77 22.82 19.83
N ALA A 326 4.21 21.97 18.96
CA ALA A 326 4.22 20.52 19.11
C ALA A 326 5.65 19.97 19.16
N ILE A 327 6.49 20.34 18.18
CA ILE A 327 7.89 19.91 18.11
C ILE A 327 8.67 20.36 19.34
N GLN A 328 8.51 21.61 19.81
CA GLN A 328 9.19 22.10 20.99
C GLN A 328 8.79 21.36 22.29
N ASN A 329 7.57 20.88 22.35
CA ASN A 329 7.11 20.06 23.46
C ASN A 329 7.53 18.59 23.36
N GLY A 330 8.17 18.18 22.26
CA GLY A 330 8.62 16.80 22.05
C GLY A 330 7.53 15.90 21.46
N ILE A 331 6.61 16.46 20.66
CA ILE A 331 5.62 15.70 19.88
C ILE A 331 6.12 15.62 18.43
N SER A 332 6.11 14.43 17.85
CA SER A 332 6.44 14.18 16.45
C SER A 332 5.28 13.49 15.73
N TYR A 333 5.18 13.68 14.39
CA TYR A 333 4.07 13.19 13.60
C TYR A 333 4.53 12.59 12.27
N VAL A 334 4.18 11.34 12.05
CA VAL A 334 4.36 10.64 10.77
C VAL A 334 3.04 10.70 10.00
N PRO A 335 2.98 11.36 8.84
CA PRO A 335 1.77 11.49 8.05
C PRO A 335 1.42 10.21 7.30
N GLU A 336 0.15 10.08 6.89
CA GLU A 336 -0.35 8.95 6.11
C GLU A 336 0.25 8.94 4.69
N ASP A 337 0.27 10.08 4.01
CA ASP A 337 0.90 10.20 2.71
C ASP A 337 2.38 10.58 2.84
N ARG A 338 3.24 9.56 2.80
CA ARG A 338 4.68 9.76 2.89
C ARG A 338 5.27 10.53 1.72
N LEU A 339 4.69 10.42 0.52
CA LEU A 339 5.29 10.99 -0.69
C LEU A 339 5.04 12.50 -0.79
N THR A 340 3.84 12.96 -0.43
CA THR A 340 3.47 14.39 -0.54
C THR A 340 3.70 15.16 0.76
N GLN A 341 3.61 14.49 1.93
CA GLN A 341 3.69 15.14 3.24
C GLN A 341 4.91 14.68 4.04
N GLY A 342 5.38 13.46 3.80
CA GLY A 342 6.44 12.84 4.60
C GLY A 342 7.86 13.11 4.11
N LEU A 343 8.08 13.27 2.81
CA LEU A 343 9.40 13.30 2.19
C LEU A 343 9.61 14.50 1.25
N PHE A 344 10.84 14.96 1.19
CA PHE A 344 11.33 15.85 0.15
C PHE A 344 11.95 15.00 -0.97
N LEU A 345 11.14 14.66 -1.99
CA LEU A 345 11.52 13.68 -3.01
C LEU A 345 12.74 14.06 -3.83
N GLU A 346 13.03 15.35 -3.98
CA GLU A 346 14.20 15.87 -4.71
C GLU A 346 15.45 15.99 -3.84
N GLN A 347 15.41 15.46 -2.59
CA GLN A 347 16.52 15.52 -1.66
C GLN A 347 17.08 14.12 -1.37
N SER A 348 18.32 14.10 -0.87
CA SER A 348 19.00 12.87 -0.48
C SER A 348 18.31 12.18 0.71
N ILE A 349 18.62 10.91 0.89
CA ILE A 349 18.22 10.09 2.05
C ILE A 349 18.62 10.81 3.34
N GLY A 350 19.86 11.26 3.44
CA GLY A 350 20.37 11.91 4.63
C GLY A 350 19.68 13.21 4.96
N MET A 351 19.45 14.09 3.97
CA MET A 351 18.73 15.34 4.19
C MET A 351 17.32 15.08 4.72
N ASN A 352 16.63 14.08 4.18
CA ASN A 352 15.31 13.69 4.67
C ASN A 352 15.34 13.20 6.12
N THR A 353 16.41 12.56 6.59
CA THR A 353 16.50 12.08 7.98
C THR A 353 16.72 13.19 9.00
N THR A 354 17.36 14.29 8.64
CA THR A 354 17.84 15.29 9.62
C THR A 354 17.13 16.64 9.54
N ILE A 355 16.37 16.88 8.46
CA ILE A 355 15.77 18.21 8.19
C ILE A 355 14.81 18.70 9.29
N ALA A 356 14.04 17.82 9.92
CA ALA A 356 13.11 18.20 10.98
C ALA A 356 13.82 18.65 12.27
N ALA A 357 15.03 18.14 12.52
CA ALA A 357 15.86 18.49 13.65
C ALA A 357 17.02 19.43 13.29
N ILE A 358 16.95 20.15 12.19
CA ILE A 358 18.06 20.93 11.63
C ILE A 358 18.67 21.92 12.64
N ARG A 359 17.87 22.46 13.56
CA ARG A 359 18.33 23.35 14.62
C ARG A 359 19.33 22.70 15.55
N LYS A 360 19.27 21.39 15.77
CA LYS A 360 20.21 20.60 16.57
C LYS A 360 21.63 20.66 16.01
N TYR A 361 21.74 20.87 14.69
CA TYR A 361 23.00 20.92 13.95
C TYR A 361 23.49 22.34 13.68
N CYS A 362 22.76 23.36 14.14
CA CYS A 362 23.21 24.75 13.99
C CYS A 362 24.14 25.13 15.14
N ARG A 363 25.33 25.58 14.80
CA ARG A 363 26.29 26.24 15.71
C ARG A 363 26.37 27.72 15.34
N HIS A 364 25.78 28.60 16.14
CA HIS A 364 25.57 30.00 15.83
C HIS A 364 24.79 30.17 14.52
N PHE A 365 25.41 30.62 13.44
CA PHE A 365 24.78 30.83 12.14
C PHE A 365 25.16 29.76 11.09
N PHE A 366 25.95 28.77 11.44
CA PHE A 366 26.46 27.75 10.52
C PHE A 366 25.99 26.36 10.86
N LEU A 367 25.73 25.53 9.84
CA LEU A 367 25.44 24.12 9.99
C LEU A 367 26.73 23.31 10.21
N ASP A 368 26.73 22.46 11.24
CA ASP A 368 27.78 21.45 11.45
C ASP A 368 27.48 20.23 10.57
N TYR A 369 27.91 20.29 9.34
CA TYR A 369 27.70 19.20 8.37
C TYR A 369 28.33 17.87 8.79
N LYS A 370 29.43 17.90 9.58
CA LYS A 370 30.07 16.68 10.08
C LYS A 370 29.17 15.99 11.12
N MET A 371 28.65 16.75 12.07
CA MET A 371 27.71 16.24 13.07
C MET A 371 26.45 15.71 12.39
N MET A 372 25.88 16.47 11.47
CA MET A 372 24.70 16.10 10.70
C MET A 372 24.92 14.79 9.92
N ARG A 373 26.05 14.65 9.22
CA ARG A 373 26.36 13.42 8.47
C ARG A 373 26.53 12.20 9.37
N ASN A 374 27.11 12.35 10.54
CA ASN A 374 27.24 11.26 11.51
C ASN A 374 25.85 10.76 11.96
N GLU A 375 24.92 11.67 12.21
CA GLU A 375 23.53 11.31 12.56
C GLU A 375 22.80 10.63 11.39
N MET A 376 22.98 11.11 10.16
CA MET A 376 22.43 10.44 8.96
C MET A 376 22.87 8.97 8.89
N VAL A 377 24.17 8.73 9.07
CA VAL A 377 24.73 7.35 9.06
C VAL A 377 24.21 6.53 10.24
N ARG A 378 24.07 7.15 11.41
CA ARG A 378 23.50 6.49 12.59
C ARG A 378 22.08 6.00 12.32
N TRP A 379 21.20 6.87 11.81
CA TRP A 379 19.80 6.51 11.53
C TRP A 379 19.66 5.43 10.46
N ILE A 380 20.48 5.47 9.40
CA ILE A 380 20.53 4.41 8.38
C ILE A 380 20.82 3.05 9.04
N LYS A 381 21.76 3.01 10.00
CA LYS A 381 22.13 1.79 10.70
C LYS A 381 21.07 1.35 11.73
N GLU A 382 20.59 2.28 12.58
CA GLU A 382 19.65 1.97 13.66
C GLU A 382 18.31 1.44 13.17
N LEU A 383 17.79 2.03 12.07
CA LEU A 383 16.52 1.61 11.47
C LEU A 383 16.71 0.58 10.35
N ASN A 384 17.94 0.10 10.15
CA ASN A 384 18.25 -0.87 9.10
C ASN A 384 17.67 -0.44 7.74
N ILE A 385 17.96 0.82 7.34
CA ILE A 385 17.55 1.35 6.05
C ILE A 385 18.46 0.76 4.98
N ALA A 386 17.91 0.14 3.94
CA ALA A 386 18.67 -0.47 2.86
C ALA A 386 19.23 0.61 1.91
N ALA A 387 20.22 1.35 2.39
CA ALA A 387 20.93 2.39 1.66
C ALA A 387 22.43 2.23 1.87
N PRO A 388 23.26 2.35 0.80
CA PRO A 388 24.73 2.24 0.92
C PRO A 388 25.32 3.43 1.67
N SER A 389 24.68 4.58 1.62
CA SER A 389 25.13 5.83 2.21
C SER A 389 23.99 6.85 2.27
N PRO A 390 24.14 8.02 2.95
CA PRO A 390 23.11 9.04 3.02
C PRO A 390 22.97 9.93 1.76
N GLU A 391 23.88 9.86 0.82
CA GLU A 391 23.96 10.76 -0.34
C GLU A 391 22.94 10.48 -1.46
N PRO A 392 22.57 9.21 -1.78
CA PRO A 392 21.61 8.93 -2.85
C PRO A 392 20.24 9.59 -2.63
N ASP A 393 19.54 9.85 -3.74
CA ASP A 393 18.18 10.38 -3.72
C ASP A 393 17.21 9.44 -3.02
N ILE A 394 16.29 9.99 -2.25
CA ILE A 394 15.25 9.23 -1.53
C ILE A 394 14.39 8.37 -2.48
N LYS A 395 14.23 8.81 -3.73
CA LYS A 395 13.47 8.08 -4.77
C LYS A 395 14.06 6.69 -5.10
N THR A 396 15.35 6.47 -4.80
CA THR A 396 16.01 5.19 -5.05
C THR A 396 15.61 4.09 -4.07
N LEU A 397 14.97 4.45 -2.96
CA LEU A 397 14.54 3.51 -1.93
C LEU A 397 13.17 2.91 -2.22
N SER A 398 12.98 1.65 -1.78
CA SER A 398 11.64 1.04 -1.70
C SER A 398 10.72 1.79 -0.72
N GLY A 399 9.40 1.63 -0.88
CA GLY A 399 8.42 2.28 -0.01
C GLY A 399 8.63 2.02 1.48
N GLY A 400 9.01 0.79 1.86
CA GLY A 400 9.32 0.46 3.25
C GLY A 400 10.56 1.17 3.79
N ASN A 401 11.62 1.29 2.98
CA ASN A 401 12.80 2.05 3.37
C ASN A 401 12.55 3.57 3.40
N GLN A 402 11.74 4.09 2.48
CA GLN A 402 11.27 5.49 2.54
C GLN A 402 10.51 5.76 3.85
N GLN A 403 9.65 4.84 4.27
CA GLN A 403 8.91 4.97 5.54
C GLN A 403 9.85 4.96 6.76
N LYS A 404 10.89 4.13 6.75
CA LYS A 404 11.94 4.14 7.78
C LYS A 404 12.68 5.49 7.81
N VAL A 405 12.89 6.14 6.66
CA VAL A 405 13.47 7.49 6.60
C VAL A 405 12.52 8.53 7.21
N VAL A 406 11.21 8.43 6.96
CA VAL A 406 10.23 9.31 7.62
C VAL A 406 10.24 9.12 9.14
N LEU A 407 10.34 7.87 9.61
CA LEU A 407 10.51 7.59 11.05
C LEU A 407 11.81 8.23 11.59
N ALA A 408 12.94 8.03 10.92
CA ALA A 408 14.23 8.62 11.29
C ALA A 408 14.13 10.14 11.43
N LYS A 409 13.49 10.81 10.45
CA LYS A 409 13.28 12.26 10.45
C LYS A 409 12.65 12.77 11.75
N TRP A 410 11.65 12.06 12.25
CA TRP A 410 10.93 12.47 13.43
C TRP A 410 11.58 12.00 14.74
N LEU A 411 12.26 10.85 14.72
CA LEU A 411 13.01 10.35 15.87
C LEU A 411 14.25 11.19 16.17
N ASP A 412 14.82 11.85 15.16
CA ASP A 412 15.97 12.76 15.35
C ASP A 412 15.66 13.97 16.25
N ASN A 413 14.37 14.31 16.40
CA ASN A 413 13.90 15.31 17.37
C ASN A 413 13.83 14.76 18.82
N SER A 414 14.15 13.50 19.06
CA SER A 414 14.05 12.85 20.38
C SER A 414 12.66 13.04 21.03
N PRO A 415 11.58 12.57 20.38
CA PRO A 415 10.22 12.82 20.81
C PRO A 415 9.89 12.09 22.11
N LYS A 416 9.01 12.70 22.93
CA LYS A 416 8.34 12.05 24.06
C LYS A 416 7.05 11.35 23.63
N LEU A 417 6.39 11.88 22.60
CA LEU A 417 5.19 11.36 21.97
C LEU A 417 5.41 11.28 20.46
N LEU A 418 5.19 10.10 19.88
CA LEU A 418 5.23 9.86 18.46
C LEU A 418 3.83 9.48 17.96
N ILE A 419 3.28 10.29 17.07
CA ILE A 419 1.98 10.07 16.43
C ILE A 419 2.25 9.54 15.04
N LEU A 420 1.64 8.40 14.69
CA LEU A 420 1.78 7.76 13.38
C LEU A 420 0.40 7.60 12.76
N ASN A 421 0.17 8.27 11.64
CA ASN A 421 -1.06 8.14 10.88
C ASN A 421 -0.81 7.22 9.68
N GLY A 422 -1.37 6.00 9.70
CA GLY A 422 -1.22 5.00 8.65
C GLY A 422 0.24 4.63 8.29
N PRO A 423 1.15 4.36 9.25
CA PRO A 423 2.59 4.26 8.98
C PRO A 423 2.96 3.09 8.06
N THR A 424 2.07 2.15 7.85
CA THR A 424 2.30 0.95 7.03
C THR A 424 1.50 0.94 5.73
N VAL A 425 0.80 2.04 5.40
CA VAL A 425 0.04 2.18 4.16
C VAL A 425 1.00 2.14 2.95
N GLY A 426 0.73 1.23 2.01
CA GLY A 426 1.56 1.04 0.82
C GLY A 426 2.97 0.50 1.10
N VAL A 427 3.16 -0.19 2.23
CA VAL A 427 4.42 -0.85 2.62
C VAL A 427 4.25 -2.36 2.50
N ASP A 428 5.30 -3.05 2.06
CA ASP A 428 5.31 -4.52 1.96
C ASP A 428 5.32 -5.22 3.32
N VAL A 429 4.97 -6.52 3.34
CA VAL A 429 4.78 -7.30 4.57
C VAL A 429 6.04 -7.34 5.43
N GLY A 430 7.22 -7.49 4.81
CA GLY A 430 8.49 -7.55 5.53
C GLY A 430 8.84 -6.21 6.18
N SER A 431 8.71 -5.12 5.41
CA SER A 431 8.93 -3.76 5.94
C SER A 431 7.90 -3.36 6.99
N LYS A 432 6.64 -3.81 6.87
CA LYS A 432 5.60 -3.62 7.89
C LYS A 432 6.01 -4.26 9.22
N ALA A 433 6.50 -5.50 9.20
CA ALA A 433 6.99 -6.19 10.39
C ALA A 433 8.18 -5.45 11.05
N ASP A 434 9.12 -4.94 10.23
CA ASP A 434 10.25 -4.15 10.74
C ASP A 434 9.77 -2.86 11.43
N ILE A 435 8.82 -2.14 10.83
CA ILE A 435 8.23 -0.92 11.43
C ILE A 435 7.58 -1.25 12.78
N HIS A 436 6.80 -2.33 12.86
CA HIS A 436 6.17 -2.75 14.11
C HIS A 436 7.20 -3.10 15.19
N GLU A 437 8.31 -3.73 14.83
CA GLU A 437 9.40 -4.02 15.76
C GLU A 437 10.05 -2.71 16.29
N ILE A 438 10.29 -1.75 15.39
CA ILE A 438 10.79 -0.43 15.75
C ILE A 438 9.84 0.25 16.76
N LEU A 439 8.53 0.26 16.47
CA LEU A 439 7.53 0.89 17.35
C LEU A 439 7.53 0.25 18.75
N ARG A 440 7.55 -1.09 18.83
CA ARG A 440 7.60 -1.80 20.12
C ARG A 440 8.88 -1.49 20.90
N LYS A 441 10.02 -1.38 20.22
CA LYS A 441 11.28 -1.00 20.84
C LYS A 441 11.22 0.42 21.40
N LEU A 442 10.72 1.38 20.62
CA LEU A 442 10.56 2.78 21.05
C LEU A 442 9.62 2.91 22.25
N ALA A 443 8.50 2.17 22.25
CA ALA A 443 7.60 2.14 23.39
C ALA A 443 8.28 1.56 24.64
N ALA A 444 9.04 0.47 24.50
CA ALA A 444 9.82 -0.11 25.60
C ALA A 444 10.88 0.85 26.16
N GLU A 445 11.40 1.77 25.34
CA GLU A 445 12.32 2.85 25.76
C GLU A 445 11.57 4.02 26.45
N GLY A 446 10.23 3.97 26.53
CA GLY A 446 9.40 4.92 27.25
C GLY A 446 8.80 6.05 26.41
N ILE A 447 8.90 5.97 25.07
CA ILE A 447 8.21 6.91 24.15
C ILE A 447 6.74 6.53 24.09
N GLY A 448 5.82 7.50 24.27
CA GLY A 448 4.40 7.30 24.03
C GLY A 448 4.13 7.21 22.52
N ILE A 449 3.33 6.22 22.12
CA ILE A 449 3.01 6.03 20.71
C ILE A 449 1.51 6.09 20.49
N ILE A 450 1.06 6.94 19.58
CA ILE A 450 -0.30 6.92 19.03
C ILE A 450 -0.24 6.35 17.63
N LEU A 451 -0.90 5.22 17.40
CA LEU A 451 -0.98 4.53 16.12
C LEU A 451 -2.38 4.65 15.53
N ILE A 452 -2.55 5.50 14.52
CA ILE A 452 -3.81 5.69 13.80
C ILE A 452 -3.82 4.76 12.61
N SER A 453 -4.78 3.83 12.53
CA SER A 453 -4.86 2.86 11.45
C SER A 453 -6.29 2.34 11.25
N ASP A 454 -6.62 1.92 10.02
CA ASP A 454 -7.81 1.13 9.68
C ASP A 454 -7.51 -0.38 9.57
N ASP A 455 -6.24 -0.75 9.60
CA ASP A 455 -5.80 -2.14 9.63
C ASP A 455 -5.97 -2.73 11.05
N LEU A 456 -7.13 -3.38 11.29
CA LEU A 456 -7.45 -3.92 12.61
C LEU A 456 -6.42 -4.93 13.11
N PRO A 457 -5.94 -5.90 12.30
CA PRO A 457 -4.84 -6.77 12.67
C PRO A 457 -3.58 -6.04 13.12
N GLU A 458 -3.25 -4.89 12.50
CA GLU A 458 -2.12 -4.07 12.91
C GLU A 458 -2.29 -3.54 14.33
N LEU A 459 -3.48 -3.01 14.64
CA LEU A 459 -3.81 -2.48 15.96
C LEU A 459 -3.86 -3.58 17.02
N GLU A 460 -4.47 -4.72 16.71
CA GLU A 460 -4.54 -5.87 17.61
C GLU A 460 -3.16 -6.39 18.02
N GLN A 461 -2.21 -6.41 17.10
CA GLN A 461 -0.86 -6.91 17.33
C GLN A 461 0.02 -5.91 18.08
N ASN A 462 -0.13 -4.63 17.81
CA ASN A 462 0.84 -3.62 18.25
C ASN A 462 0.35 -2.70 19.36
N CYS A 463 -0.95 -2.61 19.63
CA CYS A 463 -1.51 -1.71 20.62
C CYS A 463 -1.90 -2.43 21.93
N ASN A 464 -1.70 -1.80 23.07
CA ASN A 464 -2.22 -2.28 24.35
C ASN A 464 -3.53 -1.59 24.76
N ALA A 465 -3.91 -0.54 24.06
CA ALA A 465 -5.23 0.10 24.11
C ALA A 465 -5.64 0.55 22.70
N VAL A 466 -6.94 0.49 22.36
CA VAL A 466 -7.46 0.98 21.08
C VAL A 466 -8.72 1.81 21.31
N MET A 467 -8.69 3.07 20.90
CA MET A 467 -9.82 3.98 20.90
C MET A 467 -10.57 3.89 19.57
N ILE A 468 -11.87 3.73 19.65
CA ILE A 468 -12.76 3.64 18.48
C ILE A 468 -13.47 4.97 18.31
N MET A 469 -13.35 5.55 17.10
CA MET A 469 -14.01 6.79 16.72
C MET A 469 -15.23 6.52 15.84
N LYS A 470 -16.36 7.14 16.16
CA LYS A 470 -17.60 7.15 15.36
C LYS A 470 -18.16 8.57 15.29
N HIS A 471 -18.35 9.10 14.10
CA HIS A 471 -18.98 10.43 13.88
C HIS A 471 -18.36 11.55 14.74
N GLY A 472 -17.03 11.60 14.80
CA GLY A 472 -16.32 12.64 15.55
C GLY A 472 -16.28 12.45 17.08
N LYS A 473 -16.77 11.32 17.62
CA LYS A 473 -16.80 11.03 19.06
C LYS A 473 -16.11 9.72 19.39
N THR A 474 -15.60 9.62 20.62
CA THR A 474 -15.09 8.35 21.15
C THR A 474 -16.27 7.41 21.46
N ALA A 475 -16.37 6.29 20.72
CA ALA A 475 -17.36 5.25 20.99
C ALA A 475 -16.94 4.32 22.13
N GLY A 476 -15.63 4.16 22.35
CA GLY A 476 -15.08 3.35 23.43
C GLY A 476 -13.57 3.20 23.34
N ILE A 477 -12.96 2.68 24.41
CA ILE A 477 -11.54 2.32 24.45
C ILE A 477 -11.43 0.87 24.91
N LEU A 478 -10.94 0.00 24.02
CA LEU A 478 -10.65 -1.40 24.33
C LEU A 478 -9.23 -1.53 24.87
N ARG A 479 -9.02 -2.40 25.86
CA ARG A 479 -7.70 -2.64 26.50
C ARG A 479 -7.42 -4.12 26.63
N GLY A 480 -6.15 -4.51 26.56
CA GLY A 480 -5.70 -5.90 26.75
C GLY A 480 -6.39 -6.88 25.81
N ASP A 481 -6.92 -7.96 26.36
CA ASP A 481 -7.54 -9.05 25.56
C ASP A 481 -8.84 -8.64 24.87
N ASN A 482 -9.52 -7.58 25.35
CA ASN A 482 -10.72 -7.08 24.70
C ASN A 482 -10.46 -6.45 23.33
N ILE A 483 -9.19 -6.17 22.98
CA ILE A 483 -8.82 -5.65 21.65
C ILE A 483 -9.18 -6.65 20.54
N GLY A 484 -9.22 -7.95 20.80
CA GLY A 484 -9.68 -8.96 19.84
C GLY A 484 -11.15 -8.80 19.38
N GLN A 485 -11.95 -7.97 20.08
CA GLN A 485 -13.34 -7.66 19.71
C GLN A 485 -13.48 -6.40 18.82
N LEU A 486 -12.35 -5.86 18.33
CA LEU A 486 -12.34 -4.63 17.51
C LEU A 486 -13.27 -4.70 16.29
N SER A 487 -13.25 -5.83 15.57
CA SER A 487 -14.06 -6.01 14.36
C SER A 487 -15.57 -6.02 14.63
N GLU A 488 -16.00 -6.46 15.81
CA GLU A 488 -17.41 -6.46 16.21
C GLU A 488 -17.88 -5.05 16.57
N ASN A 489 -17.05 -4.33 17.35
CA ASN A 489 -17.35 -2.98 17.81
C ASN A 489 -17.35 -1.91 16.71
N LEU A 490 -16.75 -2.19 15.54
CA LEU A 490 -16.78 -1.28 14.39
C LEU A 490 -18.04 -1.45 13.52
N ARG A 491 -18.72 -2.61 13.59
CA ARG A 491 -19.92 -2.89 12.78
C ARG A 491 -21.19 -2.25 13.35
N ASP A 492 -21.24 -2.03 14.65
CA ASP A 492 -22.34 -1.36 15.36
C ASP A 492 -22.18 0.17 15.37
#